data_6ae24ea98920575f4cc6ea1e276621c0
#
_entry.id   6ae24ea98920575f4cc6ea1e276621c0
#
_cell.length_a   1.000
_cell.length_b   1.000
_cell.length_c   1.000
_cell.angle_alpha   90.00
_cell.angle_beta   90.00
_cell.angle_gamma   90.00
#
_symmetry.space_group_name_H-M   'P 1'
#
loop_
_entity.id
_entity.type
_entity.pdbx_description
1 polymer ?
#
loop_
_entity_poly.entity_id
_entity_poly.type
_entity_poly.pdbx_seq_one_letter_code
_entity_poly.pdbx_strand_id
1 'polypeptide(L)'
;MNEQWLNLYRTEIEEFYKKTQAFAAGELSRKDYKGASGSFGSYAQRDGTKHMLRLRLPGGRLTEPRLQFLARIAGQYDIAPLKLTTCETIQLHNLTPDLLPVLMEQAAYCDIITRGGGGDNPRNVMASPLTGVQGGEAFDVMPWAEAASDYLLSICRDIHMPRKLKVAF
;
A
#
# COMPACT_ATOMS: atom_id res chain seq x y z
N MET A 1 -10.46 6.10 -9.16
CA MET A 1 -11.18 5.33 -8.10
C MET A 1 -12.56 5.91 -7.89
N ASN A 2 -13.64 5.11 -7.71
CA ASN A 2 -14.98 5.65 -7.49
C ASN A 2 -15.22 5.99 -6.00
N GLU A 3 -16.20 6.86 -5.74
CA GLU A 3 -16.52 7.36 -4.39
C GLU A 3 -16.97 6.25 -3.43
N GLN A 4 -17.74 5.28 -3.92
CA GLN A 4 -18.21 4.15 -3.12
C GLN A 4 -17.05 3.32 -2.58
N TRP A 5 -16.04 3.07 -3.41
CA TRP A 5 -14.84 2.35 -3.00
C TRP A 5 -14.02 3.15 -1.97
N LEU A 6 -13.89 4.47 -2.16
CA LEU A 6 -13.20 5.34 -1.19
C LEU A 6 -13.89 5.32 0.18
N ASN A 7 -15.21 5.37 0.22
CA ASN A 7 -15.96 5.33 1.46
C ASN A 7 -15.78 3.98 2.18
N LEU A 8 -15.82 2.88 1.43
CA LEU A 8 -15.54 1.56 1.99
C LEU A 8 -14.11 1.45 2.54
N TYR A 9 -13.14 1.99 1.81
CA TYR A 9 -11.74 1.98 2.23
C TYR A 9 -11.52 2.82 3.49
N ARG A 10 -12.20 3.95 3.65
CA ARG A 10 -12.18 4.75 4.89
C ARG A 10 -12.69 3.96 6.07
N THR A 11 -13.81 3.27 5.94
CA THR A 11 -14.34 2.40 7.01
C THR A 11 -13.32 1.33 7.41
N GLU A 12 -12.66 0.72 6.42
CA GLU A 12 -11.61 -0.27 6.69
C GLU A 12 -10.38 0.36 7.40
N ILE A 13 -10.00 1.59 7.05
CA ILE A 13 -8.91 2.33 7.72
C ILE A 13 -9.26 2.60 9.18
N GLU A 14 -10.50 2.98 9.47
CA GLU A 14 -10.97 3.20 10.85
C GLU A 14 -10.90 1.91 11.69
N GLU A 15 -11.37 0.78 11.13
CA GLU A 15 -11.27 -0.53 11.79
C GLU A 15 -9.81 -0.97 12.01
N PHE A 16 -8.97 -0.74 11.02
CA PHE A 16 -7.54 -0.99 11.15
C PHE A 16 -6.92 -0.14 12.26
N TYR A 17 -7.30 1.15 12.35
CA TYR A 17 -6.78 2.05 13.37
C TYR A 17 -7.18 1.61 14.79
N LYS A 18 -8.41 1.16 15.01
CA LYS A 18 -8.85 0.58 16.30
C LYS A 18 -7.94 -0.60 16.71
N LYS A 19 -7.61 -1.49 15.77
CA LYS A 19 -6.67 -2.59 16.03
C LYS A 19 -5.25 -2.11 16.30
N THR A 20 -4.83 -1.02 15.67
CA THR A 20 -3.52 -0.41 15.90
C THR A 20 -3.43 0.19 17.31
N GLN A 21 -4.50 0.84 17.77
CA GLN A 21 -4.61 1.36 19.14
C GLN A 21 -4.60 0.22 20.17
N ALA A 22 -5.38 -0.84 19.96
CA ALA A 22 -5.39 -2.01 20.85
C ALA A 22 -4.01 -2.69 20.94
N PHE A 23 -3.27 -2.74 19.83
CA PHE A 23 -1.89 -3.23 19.84
C PHE A 23 -0.96 -2.31 20.63
N ALA A 24 -1.06 -1.00 20.45
CA ALA A 24 -0.27 -0.03 21.21
C ALA A 24 -0.57 -0.05 22.71
N ALA A 25 -1.81 -0.33 23.09
CA ALA A 25 -2.23 -0.54 24.48
C ALA A 25 -1.82 -1.90 25.08
N GLY A 26 -1.26 -2.81 24.27
CA GLY A 26 -0.88 -4.16 24.72
C GLY A 26 -2.05 -5.16 24.81
N GLU A 27 -3.24 -4.79 24.33
CA GLU A 27 -4.45 -5.61 24.33
C GLU A 27 -4.45 -6.64 23.19
N LEU A 28 -3.67 -6.41 22.15
CA LEU A 28 -3.54 -7.28 20.98
C LEU A 28 -2.12 -7.82 20.85
N SER A 29 -1.98 -9.14 20.65
CA SER A 29 -0.68 -9.75 20.47
C SER A 29 -0.01 -9.29 19.16
N ARG A 30 1.33 -9.29 19.12
CA ARG A 30 2.08 -8.97 17.90
C ARG A 30 1.69 -9.89 16.72
N LYS A 31 1.38 -11.16 16.99
CA LYS A 31 0.98 -12.12 15.96
C LYS A 31 -0.36 -11.75 15.34
N ASP A 32 -1.35 -11.45 16.18
CA ASP A 32 -2.71 -11.11 15.76
C ASP A 32 -2.72 -9.74 15.04
N TYR A 33 -2.00 -8.76 15.60
CA TYR A 33 -1.82 -7.47 14.95
C TYR A 33 -1.17 -7.60 13.57
N LYS A 34 -0.12 -8.42 13.43
CA LYS A 34 0.54 -8.66 12.14
C LYS A 34 -0.42 -9.26 11.10
N GLY A 35 -1.32 -10.14 11.52
CA GLY A 35 -2.38 -10.69 10.65
C GLY A 35 -3.30 -9.60 10.12
N ALA A 36 -3.78 -8.73 11.00
CA ALA A 36 -4.66 -7.62 10.66
C ALA A 36 -3.95 -6.54 9.83
N SER A 37 -2.81 -6.03 10.32
CA SER A 37 -2.10 -4.91 9.72
C SER A 37 -1.43 -5.25 8.38
N GLY A 38 -1.04 -6.51 8.21
CA GLY A 38 -0.41 -6.97 6.98
C GLY A 38 -1.28 -6.74 5.74
N SER A 39 -2.61 -6.91 5.84
CA SER A 39 -3.55 -6.66 4.73
C SER A 39 -3.54 -5.20 4.28
N PHE A 40 -3.21 -4.28 5.17
CA PHE A 40 -3.09 -2.85 4.87
C PHE A 40 -1.66 -2.43 4.51
N GLY A 41 -0.74 -3.39 4.37
CA GLY A 41 0.66 -3.09 4.09
C GLY A 41 1.41 -2.46 5.25
N SER A 42 0.84 -2.48 6.45
CA SER A 42 1.46 -1.94 7.65
C SER A 42 2.06 -3.05 8.52
N TYR A 43 3.22 -2.77 9.09
CA TYR A 43 3.91 -3.68 10.01
C TYR A 43 4.59 -2.92 11.12
N ALA A 44 4.35 -3.34 12.38
CA ALA A 44 5.10 -2.84 13.51
C ALA A 44 6.58 -3.21 13.39
N GLN A 45 7.46 -2.24 13.60
CA GLN A 45 8.90 -2.44 13.62
C GLN A 45 9.34 -3.20 14.90
N ARG A 46 10.64 -3.46 15.07
CA ARG A 46 11.14 -4.35 16.13
C ARG A 46 10.73 -3.92 17.55
N ASP A 47 10.74 -2.63 17.81
CA ASP A 47 10.36 -2.06 19.11
C ASP A 47 8.84 -2.07 19.38
N GLY A 48 8.02 -2.25 18.33
CA GLY A 48 6.56 -2.20 18.42
C GLY A 48 5.96 -0.80 18.47
N THR A 49 6.77 0.24 18.65
CA THR A 49 6.32 1.63 18.79
C THR A 49 6.24 2.38 17.46
N LYS A 50 7.05 1.96 16.50
CA LYS A 50 7.08 2.51 15.15
C LYS A 50 6.59 1.50 14.12
N HIS A 51 6.10 2.01 13.01
CA HIS A 51 5.50 1.23 11.93
C HIS A 51 6.15 1.52 10.58
N MET A 52 6.05 0.54 9.71
CA MET A 52 6.31 0.66 8.28
C MET A 52 4.97 0.62 7.55
N LEU A 53 4.78 1.47 6.56
CA LEU A 53 3.64 1.47 5.66
C LEU A 53 4.12 1.29 4.21
N ARG A 54 3.48 0.38 3.48
CA ARG A 54 3.80 0.11 2.08
C ARG A 54 2.73 0.71 1.18
N LEU A 55 3.17 1.55 0.26
CA LEU A 55 2.36 2.19 -0.77
C LEU A 55 2.45 1.35 -2.06
N ARG A 56 1.31 0.93 -2.60
CA ARG A 56 1.24 0.19 -3.86
C ARG A 56 1.25 1.17 -5.03
N LEU A 57 2.00 0.83 -6.05
CA LEU A 57 2.14 1.59 -7.29
C LEU A 57 2.07 0.60 -8.44
N PRO A 58 0.89 0.36 -9.04
CA PRO A 58 0.77 -0.55 -10.17
C PRO A 58 1.74 -0.17 -11.28
N GLY A 59 2.50 -1.17 -11.78
CA GLY A 59 3.58 -0.98 -12.74
C GLY A 59 4.71 -0.08 -12.26
N GLY A 60 4.85 0.15 -10.96
CA GLY A 60 5.86 1.07 -10.42
C GLY A 60 5.66 2.54 -10.78
N ARG A 61 4.54 2.89 -11.39
CA ARG A 61 4.32 4.21 -11.99
C ARG A 61 4.18 5.32 -10.94
N LEU A 62 5.14 6.23 -10.95
CA LEU A 62 5.14 7.48 -10.19
C LEU A 62 4.70 8.64 -11.08
N THR A 63 3.42 8.97 -11.05
CA THR A 63 2.90 10.17 -11.71
C THR A 63 3.30 11.41 -10.91
N GLU A 64 3.24 12.58 -11.54
CA GLU A 64 3.55 13.85 -10.87
C GLU A 64 2.74 14.07 -9.58
N PRO A 65 1.41 13.86 -9.54
CA PRO A 65 0.64 14.00 -8.29
C PRO A 65 1.10 13.03 -7.19
N ARG A 66 1.47 11.80 -7.54
CA ARG A 66 2.01 10.81 -6.58
C ARG A 66 3.36 11.24 -6.02
N LEU A 67 4.23 11.77 -6.88
CA LEU A 67 5.55 12.28 -6.46
C LEU A 67 5.41 13.51 -5.56
N GLN A 68 4.54 14.44 -5.92
CA GLN A 68 4.23 15.62 -5.10
C GLN A 68 3.67 15.22 -3.73
N PHE A 69 2.76 14.24 -3.68
CA PHE A 69 2.26 13.67 -2.43
C PHE A 69 3.41 13.14 -1.56
N LEU A 70 4.30 12.32 -2.12
CA LEU A 70 5.43 11.74 -1.37
C LEU A 70 6.38 12.83 -0.84
N ALA A 71 6.71 13.81 -1.67
CA ALA A 71 7.57 14.94 -1.25
C ALA A 71 6.93 15.75 -0.11
N ARG A 72 5.63 16.02 -0.23
CA ARG A 72 4.87 16.76 0.79
C ARG A 72 4.83 16.02 2.12
N ILE A 73 4.45 14.73 2.14
CA ILE A 73 4.36 13.97 3.39
C ILE A 73 5.74 13.75 4.02
N ALA A 74 6.80 13.56 3.22
CA ALA A 74 8.16 13.42 3.71
C ALA A 74 8.59 14.68 4.48
N GLY A 75 8.35 15.87 3.92
CA GLY A 75 8.69 17.13 4.60
C GLY A 75 7.75 17.45 5.78
N GLN A 76 6.43 17.24 5.60
CA GLN A 76 5.43 17.61 6.62
C GLN A 76 5.54 16.77 7.90
N TYR A 77 5.87 15.50 7.78
CA TYR A 77 5.88 14.53 8.89
C TYR A 77 7.28 14.00 9.21
N ASP A 78 8.32 14.59 8.64
CA ASP A 78 9.73 14.16 8.82
C ASP A 78 9.91 12.64 8.58
N ILE A 79 9.31 12.14 7.48
CA ILE A 79 9.35 10.71 7.15
C ILE A 79 10.65 10.40 6.41
N ALA A 80 11.53 9.67 7.08
CA ALA A 80 12.79 9.16 6.51
C ALA A 80 13.14 7.80 7.14
N PRO A 81 13.72 6.88 6.33
CA PRO A 81 13.85 6.90 4.89
C PRO A 81 12.59 6.46 4.13
N LEU A 82 12.44 6.91 2.89
CA LEU A 82 11.55 6.28 1.91
C LEU A 82 12.35 5.22 1.15
N LYS A 83 11.84 3.98 1.10
CA LYS A 83 12.55 2.87 0.46
C LYS A 83 11.79 2.36 -0.76
N LEU A 84 12.47 2.30 -1.89
CA LEU A 84 11.99 1.60 -3.07
C LEU A 84 12.19 0.10 -2.89
N THR A 85 11.26 -0.70 -3.41
CA THR A 85 11.31 -2.17 -3.29
C THR A 85 11.36 -2.85 -4.65
N THR A 86 11.84 -4.08 -4.68
CA THR A 86 11.85 -4.93 -5.89
C THR A 86 10.47 -5.33 -6.40
N CYS A 87 9.40 -5.03 -5.67
CA CYS A 87 8.02 -5.18 -6.13
C CYS A 87 7.42 -3.83 -6.54
N GLU A 88 8.25 -2.84 -6.89
CA GLU A 88 7.84 -1.52 -7.37
C GLU A 88 6.86 -0.81 -6.42
N THR A 89 7.12 -0.94 -5.13
CA THR A 89 6.37 -0.26 -4.08
C THR A 89 7.27 0.69 -3.32
N ILE A 90 6.68 1.64 -2.61
CA ILE A 90 7.42 2.52 -1.70
C ILE A 90 7.08 2.14 -0.26
N GLN A 91 8.08 2.08 0.58
CA GLN A 91 7.91 1.89 2.03
C GLN A 91 8.26 3.18 2.76
N LEU A 92 7.34 3.62 3.59
CA LEU A 92 7.54 4.66 4.59
C LEU A 92 7.92 3.99 5.92
N HIS A 93 8.93 4.49 6.58
CA HIS A 93 9.43 3.92 7.83
C HIS A 93 9.31 4.90 9.00
N ASN A 94 9.48 4.37 10.21
CA ASN A 94 9.50 5.13 11.46
C ASN A 94 8.21 5.90 11.77
N LEU A 95 7.08 5.44 11.24
CA LEU A 95 5.78 6.07 11.43
C LEU A 95 5.24 5.82 12.83
N THR A 96 4.64 6.82 13.44
CA THR A 96 3.82 6.62 14.65
C THR A 96 2.49 5.96 14.30
N PRO A 97 1.87 5.22 15.23
CA PRO A 97 0.56 4.58 15.00
C PRO A 97 -0.51 5.55 14.48
N ASP A 98 -0.58 6.75 15.06
CA ASP A 98 -1.60 7.75 14.72
C ASP A 98 -1.43 8.33 13.31
N LEU A 99 -0.24 8.27 12.76
CA LEU A 99 0.04 8.77 11.41
C LEU A 99 -0.43 7.79 10.31
N LEU A 100 -0.60 6.52 10.63
CA LEU A 100 -0.97 5.50 9.64
C LEU A 100 -2.30 5.79 8.93
N PRO A 101 -3.44 6.00 9.64
CA PRO A 101 -4.71 6.29 8.97
C PRO A 101 -4.67 7.58 8.17
N VAL A 102 -3.99 8.60 8.68
CA VAL A 102 -3.83 9.89 7.99
C VAL A 102 -3.11 9.72 6.65
N LEU A 103 -2.00 8.98 6.64
CA LEU A 103 -1.25 8.71 5.42
C LEU A 103 -2.01 7.81 4.44
N MET A 104 -2.72 6.80 4.95
CA MET A 104 -3.54 5.92 4.11
C MET A 104 -4.66 6.69 3.39
N GLU A 105 -5.35 7.56 4.10
CA GLU A 105 -6.41 8.39 3.54
C GLU A 105 -5.86 9.39 2.53
N GLN A 106 -4.81 10.13 2.89
CA GLN A 106 -4.17 11.08 1.97
C GLN A 106 -3.60 10.42 0.72
N ALA A 107 -3.04 9.21 0.85
CA ALA A 107 -2.54 8.42 -0.28
C ALA A 107 -3.66 8.04 -1.25
N ALA A 108 -4.83 7.67 -0.73
CA ALA A 108 -5.98 7.29 -1.53
C ALA A 108 -6.48 8.42 -2.45
N TYR A 109 -6.38 9.67 -2.04
CA TYR A 109 -6.69 10.83 -2.89
C TYR A 109 -5.71 11.02 -4.07
N CYS A 110 -4.55 10.38 -4.01
CA CYS A 110 -3.56 10.36 -5.08
C CYS A 110 -3.53 9.01 -5.83
N ASP A 111 -4.61 8.22 -5.74
CA ASP A 111 -4.70 6.85 -6.27
C ASP A 111 -3.56 5.92 -5.81
N ILE A 112 -3.11 6.12 -4.58
CA ILE A 112 -2.14 5.25 -3.93
C ILE A 112 -2.86 4.46 -2.84
N ILE A 113 -2.87 3.13 -2.98
CA ILE A 113 -3.55 2.23 -2.06
C ILE A 113 -2.54 1.44 -1.24
N THR A 114 -2.83 1.26 0.04
CA THR A 114 -2.02 0.43 0.93
C THR A 114 -2.62 -0.97 1.11
N ARG A 115 -3.94 -1.12 0.91
CA ARG A 115 -4.64 -2.41 0.95
C ARG A 115 -3.97 -3.41 0.00
N GLY A 116 -3.76 -4.64 0.45
CA GLY A 116 -3.02 -5.65 -0.30
C GLY A 116 -1.50 -5.46 -0.30
N GLY A 117 -0.96 -4.47 0.41
CA GLY A 117 0.49 -4.25 0.51
C GLY A 117 1.25 -5.35 1.27
N GLY A 118 0.54 -6.28 1.92
CA GLY A 118 1.12 -7.39 2.65
C GLY A 118 0.09 -8.48 2.96
N GLY A 119 0.37 -9.35 3.94
CA GLY A 119 -0.53 -10.45 4.30
C GLY A 119 -0.71 -11.48 3.18
N ASP A 120 -1.84 -12.14 3.19
CA ASP A 120 -2.27 -13.14 2.20
C ASP A 120 -3.14 -12.46 1.11
N ASN A 121 -2.59 -11.41 0.54
CA ASN A 121 -3.19 -10.63 -0.53
C ASN A 121 -2.26 -10.60 -1.75
N PRO A 122 -2.81 -10.35 -2.96
CA PRO A 122 -2.00 -10.13 -4.15
C PRO A 122 -1.06 -8.96 -3.92
N ARG A 123 0.19 -9.14 -4.34
CA ARG A 123 1.21 -8.08 -4.25
C ARG A 123 0.94 -7.01 -5.30
N ASN A 124 1.75 -5.94 -5.25
CA ASN A 124 1.72 -4.96 -6.31
C ASN A 124 1.86 -5.65 -7.68
N VAL A 125 1.05 -5.25 -8.64
CA VAL A 125 1.23 -5.68 -10.03
C VAL A 125 2.43 -4.92 -10.58
N MET A 126 3.38 -5.63 -11.14
CA MET A 126 4.64 -5.08 -11.66
C MET A 126 4.60 -4.96 -13.18
N ALA A 127 5.39 -4.07 -13.73
CA ALA A 127 5.66 -3.98 -15.15
C ALA A 127 7.17 -3.81 -15.37
N SER A 128 7.64 -3.97 -16.61
CA SER A 128 9.02 -3.66 -16.91
C SER A 128 9.34 -2.19 -16.58
N PRO A 129 10.46 -1.87 -15.92
CA PRO A 129 10.87 -0.48 -15.70
C PRO A 129 11.13 0.29 -16.98
N LEU A 130 11.22 -0.38 -18.12
CA LEU A 130 11.39 0.20 -19.44
C LEU A 130 10.06 0.39 -20.18
N THR A 131 8.93 0.00 -19.57
CA THR A 131 7.60 0.14 -20.18
C THR A 131 7.30 1.60 -20.54
N GLY A 132 6.88 1.81 -21.78
CA GLY A 132 6.55 3.11 -22.36
C GLY A 132 7.76 3.94 -22.79
N VAL A 133 9.01 3.44 -22.60
CA VAL A 133 10.24 4.15 -22.99
C VAL A 133 11.15 3.32 -23.91
N GLN A 134 10.95 2.00 -23.94
CA GLN A 134 11.72 1.13 -24.83
C GLN A 134 11.13 1.17 -26.25
N GLY A 135 11.98 1.45 -27.24
CA GLY A 135 11.58 1.35 -28.65
C GLY A 135 11.23 -0.10 -29.04
N GLY A 136 10.15 -0.27 -29.83
CA GLY A 136 9.73 -1.57 -30.34
C GLY A 136 8.76 -2.33 -29.42
N GLU A 137 8.23 -1.71 -28.38
CA GLU A 137 7.12 -2.28 -27.63
C GLU A 137 5.91 -2.50 -28.55
N ALA A 138 5.29 -3.70 -28.45
CA ALA A 138 4.12 -4.03 -29.26
C ALA A 138 2.87 -3.23 -28.84
N PHE A 139 2.76 -2.88 -27.56
CA PHE A 139 1.70 -2.06 -26.99
C PHE A 139 2.08 -1.57 -25.60
N ASP A 140 1.41 -0.53 -25.10
CA ASP A 140 1.57 -0.05 -23.72
C ASP A 140 0.92 -1.02 -22.73
N VAL A 141 1.72 -1.61 -21.83
CA VAL A 141 1.24 -2.56 -20.81
C VAL A 141 0.71 -1.86 -19.56
N MET A 142 0.93 -0.57 -19.37
CA MET A 142 0.54 0.14 -18.14
C MET A 142 -0.96 0.09 -17.86
N PRO A 143 -1.87 0.30 -18.84
CA PRO A 143 -3.30 0.16 -18.61
C PRO A 143 -3.70 -1.25 -18.13
N TRP A 144 -3.01 -2.27 -18.61
CA TRP A 144 -3.24 -3.67 -18.21
C TRP A 144 -2.77 -3.95 -16.80
N ALA A 145 -1.61 -3.40 -16.40
CA ALA A 145 -1.09 -3.52 -15.05
C ALA A 145 -2.00 -2.82 -14.03
N GLU A 146 -2.51 -1.64 -14.36
CA GLU A 146 -3.48 -0.91 -13.55
C GLU A 146 -4.81 -1.68 -13.44
N ALA A 147 -5.38 -2.14 -14.55
CA ALA A 147 -6.63 -2.92 -14.55
C ALA A 147 -6.49 -4.24 -13.77
N ALA A 148 -5.39 -4.95 -13.94
CA ALA A 148 -5.10 -6.17 -13.17
C ALA A 148 -4.98 -5.89 -11.67
N SER A 149 -4.34 -4.78 -11.29
CA SER A 149 -4.25 -4.36 -9.89
C SER A 149 -5.62 -4.08 -9.30
N ASP A 150 -6.48 -3.35 -10.01
CA ASP A 150 -7.84 -3.00 -9.56
C ASP A 150 -8.71 -4.26 -9.45
N TYR A 151 -8.64 -5.16 -10.43
CA TYR A 151 -9.35 -6.42 -10.38
C TYR A 151 -8.92 -7.27 -9.18
N LEU A 152 -7.63 -7.46 -8.97
CA LEU A 152 -7.11 -8.23 -7.83
C LEU A 152 -7.50 -7.61 -6.49
N LEU A 153 -7.55 -6.29 -6.38
CA LEU A 153 -8.03 -5.59 -5.18
C LEU A 153 -9.54 -5.79 -4.96
N SER A 154 -10.31 -5.83 -6.03
CA SER A 154 -11.78 -6.01 -5.93
C SER A 154 -12.16 -7.38 -5.39
N ILE A 155 -11.38 -8.42 -5.71
CA ILE A 155 -11.68 -9.81 -5.31
C ILE A 155 -10.94 -10.28 -4.05
N CYS A 156 -9.91 -9.58 -3.61
CA CYS A 156 -9.05 -10.04 -2.50
C CYS A 156 -9.75 -10.03 -1.11
N ARG A 157 -10.95 -9.49 -1.01
CA ARG A 157 -11.78 -9.54 0.19
C ARG A 157 -12.57 -10.83 0.29
N ASP A 158 -13.01 -11.34 -0.85
CA ASP A 158 -13.99 -12.44 -0.95
C ASP A 158 -13.31 -13.79 -1.19
N ILE A 159 -12.05 -13.76 -1.64
CA ILE A 159 -11.31 -14.96 -2.03
C ILE A 159 -10.04 -15.09 -1.18
N HIS A 160 -9.84 -16.27 -0.61
CA HIS A 160 -8.57 -16.60 0.02
C HIS A 160 -7.46 -16.69 -1.03
N MET A 161 -6.52 -15.75 -0.98
CA MET A 161 -5.43 -15.66 -1.95
C MET A 161 -4.19 -16.40 -1.46
N PRO A 162 -3.42 -17.01 -2.38
CA PRO A 162 -2.11 -17.53 -2.04
C PRO A 162 -1.21 -16.45 -1.47
N ARG A 163 -0.46 -16.83 -0.45
CA ARG A 163 0.50 -15.90 0.14
C ARG A 163 1.53 -15.45 -0.89
N LYS A 164 1.70 -14.12 -1.00
CA LYS A 164 2.67 -13.49 -1.91
C LYS A 164 2.40 -13.76 -3.39
N LEU A 165 1.14 -13.90 -3.79
CA LEU A 165 0.81 -13.91 -5.22
C LEU A 165 1.39 -12.65 -5.89
N LYS A 166 2.14 -12.85 -6.96
CA LYS A 166 2.76 -11.78 -7.75
C LYS A 166 2.31 -11.89 -9.20
N VAL A 167 2.02 -10.75 -9.80
CA VAL A 167 1.71 -10.61 -11.22
C VAL A 167 2.68 -9.57 -11.80
N ALA A 168 3.22 -9.86 -12.96
CA ALA A 168 4.11 -8.96 -13.70
C ALA A 168 3.83 -9.05 -15.20
N PHE A 169 3.93 -7.94 -15.88
CA PHE A 169 3.84 -7.79 -17.32
C PHE A 169 5.21 -7.47 -17.92
#